data_f70451c98c346a5d5b08f9d7fe6e4330
#
_entry.id   f70451c98c346a5d5b08f9d7fe6e4330
#
_cell.length_a   1.000
_cell.length_b   1.000
_cell.length_c   1.000
_cell.angle_alpha   90.00
_cell.angle_beta   90.00
_cell.angle_gamma   90.00
#
_symmetry.space_group_name_H-M   'P 1'
#
loop_
_entity.id
_entity.type
_entity.pdbx_description
1 polymer ?
#
loop_
_entity_poly.entity_id
_entity_poly.type
_entity_poly.pdbx_seq_one_letter_code
_entity_poly.pdbx_strand_id
1 'polypeptide(L)'
;MDVIVCAAPTWEVLLQCYDHLQNSISCTGLIIAPGKFQTTTSYSYLGTLVNDTTIVPQKVTIDRDQLKTLNDFQKLLAYIDWIRPALGIPTYAMSNLFSILRGNPSLTSPWQLTKEAEIEWQLIEKQVHKSKINRVDPEKTLDLLIFSTQPS
;
A
#
# COMPACT_ATOMS: atom_id res chain seq x y z
N MET A 1 4.55 -11.01 8.20
CA MET A 1 3.09 -11.30 8.18
C MET A 1 2.78 -11.71 6.75
N ASP A 2 2.57 -12.99 6.55
CA ASP A 2 2.38 -13.54 5.21
C ASP A 2 0.89 -13.56 4.91
N VAL A 3 0.50 -13.05 3.76
CA VAL A 3 -0.89 -13.01 3.29
C VAL A 3 -0.97 -13.80 1.99
N ILE A 4 -1.89 -14.72 1.93
CA ILE A 4 -2.12 -15.54 0.73
C ILE A 4 -3.48 -15.15 0.15
N VAL A 5 -3.53 -14.90 -1.15
CA VAL A 5 -4.77 -14.65 -1.88
C VAL A 5 -4.98 -15.75 -2.89
N CYS A 6 -6.17 -16.34 -2.87
CA CYS A 6 -6.62 -17.30 -3.88
C CYS A 6 -7.62 -16.60 -4.80
N ALA A 7 -7.44 -16.77 -6.10
CA ALA A 7 -8.37 -16.29 -7.11
C ALA A 7 -8.59 -17.37 -8.17
N ALA A 8 -9.82 -17.51 -8.62
CA ALA A 8 -10.19 -18.47 -9.65
C ALA A 8 -11.38 -17.95 -10.49
N PRO A 9 -11.55 -18.46 -11.71
CA PRO A 9 -12.64 -18.00 -12.60
C PRO A 9 -14.03 -18.48 -12.15
N THR A 10 -14.11 -19.59 -11.40
CA THR A 10 -15.37 -20.11 -10.87
C THR A 10 -15.25 -20.43 -9.40
N TRP A 11 -16.39 -20.45 -8.72
CA TRP A 11 -16.46 -20.77 -7.28
C TRP A 11 -15.98 -22.18 -6.98
N GLU A 12 -16.29 -23.16 -7.84
CA GLU A 12 -15.87 -24.55 -7.66
C GLU A 12 -14.35 -24.69 -7.71
N VAL A 13 -13.70 -24.03 -8.69
CA VAL A 13 -12.24 -24.02 -8.80
C VAL A 13 -11.61 -23.32 -7.61
N LEU A 14 -12.24 -22.25 -7.12
CA LEU A 14 -11.76 -21.53 -5.94
C LEU A 14 -11.78 -22.42 -4.69
N LEU A 15 -12.83 -23.18 -4.47
CA LEU A 15 -12.92 -24.12 -3.36
C LEU A 15 -11.85 -25.21 -3.45
N GLN A 16 -11.63 -25.78 -4.63
CA GLN A 16 -10.55 -26.76 -4.83
C GLN A 16 -9.17 -26.19 -4.52
N CYS A 17 -8.89 -24.95 -4.99
CA CYS A 17 -7.64 -24.26 -4.65
C CYS A 17 -7.51 -24.03 -3.16
N TYR A 18 -8.58 -23.66 -2.49
CA TYR A 18 -8.59 -23.43 -1.04
C TYR A 18 -8.31 -24.71 -0.27
N ASP A 19 -8.98 -25.82 -0.59
CA ASP A 19 -8.77 -27.12 0.06
C ASP A 19 -7.33 -27.61 -0.14
N HIS A 20 -6.80 -27.46 -1.35
CA HIS A 20 -5.41 -27.81 -1.64
C HIS A 20 -4.42 -26.96 -0.83
N LEU A 21 -4.65 -25.65 -0.75
CA LEU A 21 -3.84 -24.72 0.03
C LEU A 21 -3.89 -25.08 1.53
N GLN A 22 -5.09 -25.33 2.06
CA GLN A 22 -5.28 -25.68 3.47
C GLN A 22 -4.55 -26.98 3.85
N ASN A 23 -4.63 -27.99 2.99
CA ASN A 23 -3.91 -29.26 3.17
C ASN A 23 -2.39 -29.02 3.12
N SER A 24 -1.90 -28.25 2.15
CA SER A 24 -0.48 -27.96 2.01
C SER A 24 0.08 -27.20 3.22
N ILE A 25 -0.64 -26.22 3.73
CA ILE A 25 -0.27 -25.46 4.93
C ILE A 25 -0.25 -26.38 6.16
N SER A 26 -1.28 -27.22 6.32
CA SER A 26 -1.37 -28.17 7.44
C SER A 26 -0.23 -29.17 7.44
N CYS A 27 0.19 -29.66 6.26
CA CYS A 27 1.33 -30.56 6.12
C CYS A 27 2.66 -29.94 6.56
N THR A 28 2.79 -28.61 6.49
CA THR A 28 3.99 -27.89 6.96
C THR A 28 3.96 -27.55 8.46
N GLY A 29 2.89 -27.91 9.16
CA GLY A 29 2.71 -27.59 10.59
C GLY A 29 2.29 -26.14 10.86
N LEU A 30 1.96 -25.37 9.82
CA LEU A 30 1.43 -24.01 9.96
C LEU A 30 -0.09 -24.04 10.16
N ILE A 31 -0.60 -23.08 10.90
CA ILE A 31 -2.03 -22.94 11.18
C ILE A 31 -2.51 -21.58 10.66
N ILE A 32 -3.57 -21.63 9.85
CA ILE A 32 -4.24 -20.39 9.43
C ILE A 32 -4.97 -19.81 10.65
N ALA A 33 -4.66 -18.55 10.98
CA ALA A 33 -5.24 -17.90 12.15
C ALA A 33 -6.76 -17.75 11.97
N PRO A 34 -7.57 -18.28 12.91
CA PRO A 34 -9.02 -18.08 12.90
C PRO A 34 -9.35 -16.57 12.89
N GLY A 35 -10.32 -16.16 12.09
CA GLY A 35 -10.74 -14.77 11.98
C GLY A 35 -9.91 -13.90 11.02
N LYS A 36 -8.81 -14.42 10.45
CA LYS A 36 -8.09 -13.75 9.34
C LYS A 36 -8.49 -14.23 7.95
N PHE A 37 -9.37 -15.18 7.90
CA PHE A 37 -9.92 -15.70 6.66
C PHE A 37 -11.03 -14.79 6.14
N GLN A 38 -10.93 -14.32 4.91
CA GLN A 38 -11.88 -13.41 4.29
C GLN A 38 -12.38 -14.03 2.98
N THR A 39 -13.70 -14.22 2.86
CA THR A 39 -14.36 -14.84 1.70
C THR A 39 -15.28 -13.90 0.95
N THR A 40 -15.42 -12.68 1.43
CA THR A 40 -16.34 -11.70 0.84
C THR A 40 -15.60 -10.66 0.01
N THR A 41 -16.29 -10.08 -0.96
CA THR A 41 -15.88 -8.84 -1.61
C THR A 41 -15.72 -7.75 -0.56
N SER A 42 -14.78 -6.84 -0.77
CA SER A 42 -14.27 -5.89 0.23
C SER A 42 -13.39 -6.56 1.28
N TYR A 43 -12.28 -7.14 0.83
CA TYR A 43 -11.28 -7.73 1.71
C TYR A 43 -10.04 -6.85 1.87
N SER A 44 -9.41 -6.95 3.03
CA SER A 44 -8.14 -6.26 3.31
C SER A 44 -6.96 -7.07 2.79
N TYR A 45 -6.12 -6.43 1.96
CA TYR A 45 -4.91 -7.03 1.42
C TYR A 45 -3.76 -6.03 1.41
N LEU A 46 -2.66 -6.36 2.06
CA LEU A 46 -1.43 -5.56 2.10
C LEU A 46 -1.65 -4.05 2.35
N GLY A 47 -2.50 -3.72 3.32
CA GLY A 47 -2.79 -2.32 3.68
C GLY A 47 -3.77 -1.61 2.75
N THR A 48 -4.42 -2.34 1.86
CA THR A 48 -5.47 -1.83 0.98
C THR A 48 -6.78 -2.55 1.23
N LEU A 49 -7.89 -1.88 0.97
CA LEU A 49 -9.22 -2.47 0.89
C LEU A 49 -9.54 -2.70 -0.58
N VAL A 50 -9.67 -3.97 -0.96
CA VAL A 50 -9.98 -4.37 -2.32
C VAL A 50 -11.48 -4.59 -2.44
N ASN A 51 -12.14 -3.77 -3.24
CA ASN A 51 -13.56 -3.89 -3.59
C ASN A 51 -13.71 -4.49 -4.99
N ASP A 52 -14.93 -4.70 -5.45
CA ASP A 52 -15.21 -5.27 -6.78
C ASP A 52 -14.58 -4.45 -7.92
N THR A 53 -14.69 -3.14 -7.86
CA THR A 53 -14.26 -2.23 -8.94
C THR A 53 -13.12 -1.30 -8.52
N THR A 54 -12.78 -1.23 -7.22
CA THR A 54 -11.82 -0.27 -6.70
C THR A 54 -10.90 -0.86 -5.65
N ILE A 55 -9.71 -0.30 -5.58
CA ILE A 55 -8.74 -0.55 -4.52
C ILE A 55 -8.53 0.78 -3.80
N VAL A 56 -8.76 0.77 -2.49
CA VAL A 56 -8.61 1.96 -1.65
C VAL A 56 -7.53 1.66 -0.61
N PRO A 57 -6.47 2.48 -0.49
CA PRO A 57 -5.56 2.37 0.64
C PRO A 57 -6.36 2.42 1.94
N GLN A 58 -6.07 1.51 2.87
CA GLN A 58 -6.67 1.61 4.20
C GLN A 58 -6.25 2.97 4.78
N LYS A 59 -7.21 3.70 5.36
CA LYS A 59 -6.94 5.04 5.88
C LYS A 59 -5.75 5.01 6.83
N VAL A 60 -4.63 5.53 6.38
CA VAL A 60 -3.56 5.93 7.28
C VAL A 60 -4.05 7.20 7.94
N THR A 61 -4.41 7.10 9.19
CA THR A 61 -4.54 8.30 10.00
C THR A 61 -3.11 8.79 10.20
N ILE A 62 -2.71 9.78 9.39
CA ILE A 62 -1.45 10.47 9.57
C ILE A 62 -1.66 11.41 10.75
N ASP A 63 -1.59 10.87 11.95
CA ASP A 63 -1.65 11.66 13.17
C ASP A 63 -0.25 12.15 13.51
N ARG A 64 0.02 13.40 13.18
CA ARG A 64 1.32 14.06 13.44
C ARG A 64 1.68 14.04 14.92
N ASP A 65 0.70 14.13 15.80
CA ASP A 65 0.91 14.20 17.24
C ASP A 65 1.44 12.87 17.82
N GLN A 66 1.24 11.78 17.11
CA GLN A 66 1.76 10.46 17.48
C GLN A 66 3.18 10.18 16.98
N LEU A 67 3.68 10.99 16.06
CA LEU A 67 5.03 10.83 15.49
C LEU A 67 6.07 11.51 16.40
N LYS A 68 6.50 10.83 17.45
CA LYS A 68 7.43 11.41 18.44
C LYS A 68 8.90 11.14 18.12
N THR A 69 9.20 10.02 17.49
CA THR A 69 10.56 9.57 17.22
C THR A 69 10.86 9.43 15.74
N LEU A 70 12.14 9.44 15.39
CA LEU A 70 12.59 9.16 14.02
C LEU A 70 12.11 7.77 13.54
N ASN A 71 12.00 6.79 14.44
CA ASN A 71 11.47 5.47 14.13
C ASN A 71 10.00 5.51 13.73
N ASP A 72 9.19 6.33 14.39
CA ASP A 72 7.77 6.48 14.05
C ASP A 72 7.63 7.13 12.66
N PHE A 73 8.45 8.14 12.41
CA PHE A 73 8.52 8.81 11.10
C PHE A 73 9.00 7.85 10.00
N GLN A 74 10.01 7.03 10.27
CA GLN A 74 10.49 6.02 9.33
C GLN A 74 9.43 4.99 8.97
N LYS A 75 8.69 4.48 9.96
CA LYS A 75 7.57 3.54 9.74
C LYS A 75 6.49 4.15 8.86
N LEU A 76 6.16 5.40 9.11
CA LEU A 76 5.17 6.12 8.31
C LEU A 76 5.65 6.33 6.88
N LEU A 77 6.90 6.78 6.68
CA LEU A 77 7.46 6.94 5.33
C LEU A 77 7.54 5.62 4.56
N ALA A 78 7.92 4.53 5.23
CA ALA A 78 7.93 3.20 4.63
C ALA A 78 6.53 2.77 4.18
N TYR A 79 5.51 3.08 4.97
CA TYR A 79 4.13 2.83 4.58
C TYR A 79 3.70 3.70 3.40
N ILE A 80 4.01 4.99 3.40
CA ILE A 80 3.69 5.90 2.30
C ILE A 80 4.42 5.47 1.02
N ASP A 81 5.68 5.06 1.12
CA ASP A 81 6.45 4.55 -0.02
C ASP A 81 5.83 3.29 -0.62
N TRP A 82 5.28 2.41 0.23
CA TRP A 82 4.54 1.23 -0.20
C TRP A 82 3.28 1.56 -1.00
N ILE A 83 2.48 2.52 -0.54
CA ILE A 83 1.23 2.92 -1.21
C ILE A 83 1.44 3.98 -2.31
N ARG A 84 2.60 4.58 -2.38
CA ARG A 84 2.96 5.66 -3.30
C ARG A 84 2.60 5.41 -4.76
N PRO A 85 2.86 4.21 -5.33
CA PRO A 85 2.49 3.95 -6.73
C PRO A 85 0.98 4.07 -6.94
N ALA A 86 0.20 3.63 -5.96
CA ALA A 86 -1.24 3.72 -5.97
C ALA A 86 -1.76 5.17 -5.84
N LEU A 87 -0.96 6.04 -5.23
CA LEU A 87 -1.26 7.47 -5.08
C LEU A 87 -0.83 8.31 -6.28
N GLY A 88 -0.11 7.72 -7.24
CA GLY A 88 0.50 8.45 -8.36
C GLY A 88 1.59 9.43 -7.92
N ILE A 89 2.24 9.19 -6.77
CA ILE A 89 3.30 10.04 -6.24
C ILE A 89 4.65 9.52 -6.73
N PRO A 90 5.41 10.30 -7.52
CA PRO A 90 6.74 9.90 -7.96
C PRO A 90 7.75 9.98 -6.80
N THR A 91 8.82 9.18 -6.87
CA THR A 91 9.83 9.09 -5.79
C THR A 91 10.47 10.44 -5.47
N TYR A 92 10.73 11.27 -6.49
CA TYR A 92 11.37 12.57 -6.30
C TYR A 92 10.51 13.55 -5.48
N ALA A 93 9.18 13.39 -5.47
CA ALA A 93 8.26 14.23 -4.71
C ALA A 93 8.27 13.94 -3.19
N MET A 94 9.15 13.03 -2.75
CA MET A 94 9.34 12.66 -1.33
C MET A 94 10.81 12.76 -0.91
N SER A 95 11.65 13.38 -1.72
CA SER A 95 13.11 13.40 -1.52
C SER A 95 13.54 14.11 -0.23
N ASN A 96 12.88 15.22 0.11
CA ASN A 96 13.17 15.97 1.33
C ASN A 96 12.68 15.23 2.59
N LEU A 97 11.54 14.54 2.52
CA LEU A 97 11.07 13.66 3.60
C LEU A 97 12.05 12.52 3.86
N PHE A 98 12.55 11.85 2.82
CA PHE A 98 13.58 10.81 2.98
C PHE A 98 14.92 11.37 3.48
N SER A 99 15.25 12.62 3.19
CA SER A 99 16.49 13.23 3.66
C SER A 99 16.53 13.38 5.18
N ILE A 100 15.38 13.53 5.85
CA ILE A 100 15.26 13.58 7.31
C ILE A 100 15.79 12.30 7.95
N LEU A 101 15.60 11.14 7.29
CA LEU A 101 16.09 9.85 7.80
C LEU A 101 17.62 9.70 7.74
N ARG A 102 18.32 10.56 6.98
CA ARG A 102 19.80 10.49 6.83
C ARG A 102 20.58 11.18 7.95
N GLY A 103 19.90 11.91 8.83
CA GLY A 103 20.59 12.77 9.81
C GLY A 103 21.19 12.02 10.98
N ASN A 104 20.39 11.55 11.90
CA ASN A 104 20.83 10.93 13.14
C ASN A 104 20.66 9.41 13.09
N PRO A 105 21.68 8.59 13.42
CA PRO A 105 21.54 7.13 13.44
C PRO A 105 20.63 6.60 14.56
N SER A 106 20.33 7.42 15.58
CA SER A 106 19.47 7.00 16.68
C SER A 106 18.01 7.08 16.31
N LEU A 107 17.32 5.94 16.26
CA LEU A 107 15.90 5.81 15.96
C LEU A 107 14.98 6.45 17.03
N THR A 108 15.50 6.72 18.21
CA THR A 108 14.76 7.36 19.32
C THR A 108 14.89 8.88 19.32
N SER A 109 15.72 9.44 18.42
CA SER A 109 15.92 10.90 18.35
C SER A 109 14.63 11.61 17.90
N PRO A 110 14.43 12.86 18.36
CA PRO A 110 13.37 13.70 17.81
C PRO A 110 13.69 14.05 16.34
N TRP A 111 12.66 14.27 15.58
CA TRP A 111 12.74 14.68 14.17
C TRP A 111 12.04 16.01 13.98
N GLN A 112 12.41 16.73 12.93
CA GLN A 112 11.77 18.00 12.55
C GLN A 112 11.58 18.04 11.04
N LEU A 113 10.44 18.57 10.62
CA LEU A 113 10.18 18.86 9.20
C LEU A 113 10.91 20.14 8.79
N THR A 114 11.62 20.07 7.67
CA THR A 114 12.07 21.29 6.96
C THR A 114 10.88 21.90 6.21
N LYS A 115 11.01 23.15 5.77
CA LYS A 115 9.95 23.83 5.01
C LYS A 115 9.63 23.08 3.70
N GLU A 116 10.64 22.55 3.04
CA GLU A 116 10.53 21.77 1.80
C GLU A 116 9.82 20.44 2.06
N ALA A 117 10.18 19.74 3.14
CA ALA A 117 9.55 18.50 3.55
C ALA A 117 8.07 18.71 3.96
N GLU A 118 7.72 19.87 4.52
CA GLU A 118 6.34 20.22 4.84
C GLU A 118 5.47 20.33 3.59
N ILE A 119 6.01 20.91 2.50
CA ILE A 119 5.31 20.99 1.22
C ILE A 119 5.05 19.61 0.64
N GLU A 120 6.07 18.74 0.67
CA GLU A 120 5.93 17.34 0.23
C GLU A 120 4.89 16.59 1.07
N TRP A 121 4.90 16.81 2.38
CA TRP A 121 3.93 16.22 3.30
C TRP A 121 2.49 16.59 2.97
N GLN A 122 2.22 17.89 2.78
CA GLN A 122 0.89 18.38 2.40
C GLN A 122 0.40 17.81 1.07
N LEU A 123 1.32 17.61 0.11
CA LEU A 123 1.01 16.95 -1.15
C LEU A 123 0.54 15.51 -0.90
N ILE A 124 1.27 14.77 -0.05
CA ILE A 124 0.95 13.37 0.28
C ILE A 124 -0.41 13.29 0.97
N GLU A 125 -0.65 14.11 1.99
CA GLU A 125 -1.95 14.16 2.69
C GLU A 125 -3.11 14.37 1.72
N LYS A 126 -2.96 15.34 0.82
CA LYS A 126 -3.96 15.62 -0.22
C LYS A 126 -4.20 14.43 -1.14
N GLN A 127 -3.14 13.73 -1.54
CA GLN A 127 -3.26 12.55 -2.41
C GLN A 127 -3.86 11.36 -1.67
N VAL A 128 -3.47 11.09 -0.45
CA VAL A 128 -4.03 10.01 0.37
C VAL A 128 -5.55 10.17 0.54
N HIS A 129 -6.02 11.39 0.77
CA HIS A 129 -7.47 11.66 0.89
C HIS A 129 -8.25 11.49 -0.43
N LYS A 130 -7.59 11.67 -1.57
CA LYS A 130 -8.24 11.59 -2.90
C LYS A 130 -8.14 10.21 -3.54
N SER A 131 -7.24 9.36 -3.06
CA SER A 131 -6.85 8.16 -3.80
C SER A 131 -7.94 7.11 -3.82
N LYS A 132 -8.37 6.83 -5.02
CA LYS A 132 -9.19 5.70 -5.38
C LYS A 132 -8.63 5.14 -6.67
N ILE A 133 -8.19 3.90 -6.64
CA ILE A 133 -7.66 3.20 -7.80
C ILE A 133 -8.79 2.35 -8.36
N ASN A 134 -9.05 2.46 -9.64
CA ASN A 134 -9.95 1.54 -10.32
C ASN A 134 -9.21 0.23 -10.59
N ARG A 135 -9.88 -0.90 -10.37
CA ARG A 135 -9.37 -2.20 -10.79
C ARG A 135 -9.38 -2.26 -12.32
N VAL A 136 -8.40 -2.97 -12.86
CA VAL A 136 -8.40 -3.30 -14.29
C VAL A 136 -9.61 -4.19 -14.58
N ASP A 137 -10.41 -3.78 -15.53
CA ASP A 137 -11.53 -4.58 -16.03
C ASP A 137 -10.96 -5.53 -17.10
N PRO A 138 -10.98 -6.85 -16.89
CA PRO A 138 -10.39 -7.81 -17.84
C PRO A 138 -11.11 -7.84 -19.19
N GLU A 139 -12.34 -7.30 -19.28
CA GLU A 139 -13.09 -7.21 -20.52
C GLU A 139 -12.77 -5.97 -21.35
N LYS A 140 -12.00 -5.03 -20.79
CA LYS A 140 -11.58 -3.81 -21.48
C LYS A 140 -10.15 -3.91 -21.99
N THR A 141 -9.97 -3.62 -23.26
CA THR A 141 -8.65 -3.42 -23.85
C THR A 141 -7.98 -2.17 -23.28
N LEU A 142 -6.70 -2.29 -22.94
CA LEU A 142 -5.87 -1.17 -22.52
C LEU A 142 -5.02 -0.74 -23.72
N ASP A 143 -5.19 0.51 -24.15
CA ASP A 143 -4.38 1.12 -25.20
C ASP A 143 -3.30 2.00 -24.57
N LEU A 144 -2.03 1.77 -24.90
CA LEU A 144 -0.92 2.61 -24.50
C LEU A 144 -0.64 3.66 -25.59
N LEU A 145 -0.91 4.92 -25.29
CA LEU A 145 -0.54 6.05 -26.14
C LEU A 145 0.76 6.67 -25.65
N ILE A 146 1.80 6.63 -26.50
CA ILE A 146 3.10 7.23 -26.21
C ILE A 146 3.23 8.52 -27.02
N PHE A 147 3.30 9.65 -26.34
CA PHE A 147 3.56 10.95 -26.96
C PHE A 147 5.02 11.31 -26.72
N SER A 148 5.80 11.51 -27.80
CA SER A 148 7.12 12.09 -27.71
C SER A 148 6.99 13.61 -27.91
N THR A 149 7.29 14.40 -26.89
CA THR A 149 7.51 15.83 -27.04
C THR A 149 8.98 16.03 -27.41
N GLN A 150 9.25 16.45 -28.66
CA GLN A 150 10.59 16.96 -28.97
C GLN A 150 10.79 18.27 -28.20
N PRO A 151 11.90 18.43 -27.47
CA PRO A 151 12.25 19.73 -26.93
C PRO A 151 12.53 20.67 -28.10
N SER A 152 11.78 21.77 -28.15
CA SER A 152 12.02 22.88 -29.05
C SER A 152 13.30 23.63 -28.69
#